data_d0dfdf21aae17810998f6a5431f63508
#
_entry.id   d0dfdf21aae17810998f6a5431f63508
#
_cell.length_a   1.000
_cell.length_b   1.000
_cell.length_c   1.000
_cell.angle_alpha   90.00
_cell.angle_beta   90.00
_cell.angle_gamma   90.00
#
_symmetry.space_group_name_H-M   'P 1'
#
loop_
_entity.id
_entity.type
_entity.pdbx_description
1 polymer ?
#
loop_
_entity_poly.entity_id
_entity_poly.type
_entity_poly.pdbx_seq_one_letter_code
_entity_poly.pdbx_strand_id
1 'polypeptide(L)'
;LVLMLAGATGATIANMYYAQPLLHTLGRAFNVSTGTSGLLVTISQIGYVLGLAFLVPLGDLVERRALITNSMLCIAVAQAVSCAAPGLALFAGALLVVGVATFAAQVIVPMSSLLAAEPERGKAVGTVMSGLLLGILASRTLSGLIAGAFGWRAVFGAAALLMFALALVLRRSLPKVEPTSSLAYRAALRSIVALVREQPVLRQRMLLGACSMGCFSVLWTSLAFLLSGVRGSHYHYGNAVIGLFGLAGIAGAGAAQVAGRLADRGHGRLVTTGALTVLLVSWGLLFLGKSSVIVLVVGIMVLDLGVQGTQISNQTAIYRLAPDARSRITTPYMVAYFLGGTALSAVTGALYAADGWGAVCLLGAGTALISLVAWLASGLRPA
;
A
#
# COMPACT_ATOMS: atom_id res chain seq x y z
N LEU A 1 -2.51 -23.94 -6.48
CA LEU A 1 -2.97 -22.74 -7.18
C LEU A 1 -3.09 -21.55 -6.23
N VAL A 2 -3.80 -21.66 -5.08
CA VAL A 2 -4.01 -20.55 -4.13
C VAL A 2 -2.68 -20.00 -3.58
N LEU A 3 -1.71 -20.83 -3.22
CA LEU A 3 -0.39 -20.39 -2.78
C LEU A 3 0.38 -19.65 -3.89
N MET A 4 0.24 -20.10 -5.13
CA MET A 4 0.82 -19.40 -6.27
C MET A 4 0.20 -18.01 -6.48
N LEU A 5 -1.13 -17.90 -6.33
CA LEU A 5 -1.83 -16.61 -6.37
C LEU A 5 -1.40 -15.70 -5.21
N ALA A 6 -1.19 -16.26 -4.00
CA ALA A 6 -0.69 -15.53 -2.86
C ALA A 6 0.72 -14.96 -3.11
N GLY A 7 1.64 -15.78 -3.62
CA GLY A 7 2.98 -15.36 -4.00
C GLY A 7 2.97 -14.30 -5.12
N ALA A 8 2.14 -14.50 -6.13
CA ALA A 8 1.98 -13.56 -7.23
C ALA A 8 1.41 -12.20 -6.77
N THR A 9 0.41 -12.21 -5.89
CA THR A 9 -0.16 -10.98 -5.32
C THR A 9 0.88 -10.24 -4.48
N GLY A 10 1.61 -10.97 -3.63
CA GLY A 10 2.69 -10.40 -2.82
C GLY A 10 3.80 -9.80 -3.67
N ALA A 11 4.27 -10.53 -4.69
CA ALA A 11 5.30 -10.03 -5.59
C ALA A 11 4.82 -8.81 -6.40
N THR A 12 3.55 -8.79 -6.84
CA THR A 12 2.98 -7.67 -7.58
C THR A 12 2.93 -6.41 -6.72
N ILE A 13 2.38 -6.49 -5.52
CA ILE A 13 2.28 -5.32 -4.63
C ILE A 13 3.64 -4.85 -4.11
N ALA A 14 4.61 -5.75 -3.97
CA ALA A 14 5.97 -5.44 -3.54
C ALA A 14 6.65 -4.36 -4.41
N ASN A 15 6.31 -4.32 -5.71
CA ASN A 15 6.86 -3.35 -6.65
C ASN A 15 6.57 -1.88 -6.27
N MET A 16 5.51 -1.62 -5.52
CA MET A 16 5.18 -0.28 -5.01
C MET A 16 6.15 0.20 -3.91
N TYR A 17 6.87 -0.72 -3.28
CA TYR A 17 7.60 -0.43 -2.05
C TYR A 17 9.11 -0.55 -2.17
N TYR A 18 9.64 -1.08 -3.28
CA TYR A 18 11.08 -1.27 -3.48
C TYR A 18 11.89 0.03 -3.42
N ALA A 19 11.35 1.14 -3.90
CA ALA A 19 12.03 2.43 -3.90
C ALA A 19 12.12 3.07 -2.48
N GLN A 20 11.22 2.73 -1.55
CA GLN A 20 11.12 3.41 -0.26
C GLN A 20 12.40 3.39 0.58
N PRO A 21 13.07 2.25 0.83
CA PRO A 21 14.32 2.23 1.60
C PRO A 21 15.51 2.83 0.83
N LEU A 22 15.37 3.07 -0.46
CA LEU A 22 16.43 3.51 -1.36
C LEU A 22 16.37 5.01 -1.68
N LEU A 23 15.41 5.78 -1.15
CA LEU A 23 15.18 7.17 -1.53
C LEU A 23 16.41 8.06 -1.40
N HIS A 24 17.18 7.91 -0.34
CA HIS A 24 18.45 8.64 -0.16
C HIS A 24 19.49 8.22 -1.22
N THR A 25 19.64 6.93 -1.47
CA THR A 25 20.57 6.39 -2.49
C THR A 25 20.18 6.83 -3.90
N LEU A 26 18.88 6.82 -4.23
CA LEU A 26 18.36 7.29 -5.51
C LEU A 26 18.56 8.80 -5.68
N GLY A 27 18.33 9.57 -4.59
CA GLY A 27 18.59 11.01 -4.58
C GLY A 27 20.05 11.33 -4.93
N ARG A 28 20.99 10.60 -4.35
CA ARG A 28 22.43 10.73 -4.68
C ARG A 28 22.75 10.25 -6.09
N ALA A 29 22.18 9.11 -6.52
CA ALA A 29 22.47 8.53 -7.84
C ALA A 29 22.01 9.42 -8.99
N PHE A 30 20.90 10.13 -8.82
CA PHE A 30 20.35 11.06 -9.81
C PHE A 30 20.70 12.53 -9.54
N ASN A 31 21.49 12.80 -8.49
CA ASN A 31 21.90 14.15 -8.10
C ASN A 31 20.71 15.11 -7.90
N VAL A 32 19.71 14.67 -7.12
CA VAL A 32 18.51 15.44 -6.82
C VAL A 32 18.30 15.61 -5.32
N SER A 33 17.49 16.62 -4.96
CA SER A 33 17.19 16.93 -3.57
C SER A 33 16.37 15.81 -2.88
N THR A 34 16.41 15.80 -1.55
CA THR A 34 15.59 14.91 -0.69
C THR A 34 14.09 15.06 -1.02
N GLY A 35 13.63 16.30 -1.26
CA GLY A 35 12.25 16.56 -1.66
C GLY A 35 11.90 15.90 -2.98
N THR A 36 12.77 16.04 -3.98
CA THR A 36 12.57 15.44 -5.32
C THR A 36 12.62 13.91 -5.25
N SER A 37 13.55 13.31 -4.50
CA SER A 37 13.60 11.85 -4.37
C SER A 37 12.38 11.28 -3.63
N GLY A 38 11.82 12.01 -2.66
CA GLY A 38 10.57 11.64 -1.99
C GLY A 38 9.37 11.54 -2.94
N LEU A 39 9.34 12.36 -4.01
CA LEU A 39 8.28 12.32 -5.03
C LEU A 39 8.23 11.00 -5.82
N LEU A 40 9.29 10.20 -5.81
CA LEU A 40 9.28 8.87 -6.45
C LEU A 40 8.22 7.94 -5.85
N VAL A 41 8.01 8.02 -4.53
CA VAL A 41 6.92 7.28 -3.85
C VAL A 41 5.56 7.81 -4.30
N THR A 42 5.41 9.13 -4.35
CA THR A 42 4.19 9.80 -4.80
C THR A 42 3.82 9.40 -6.22
N ILE A 43 4.79 9.39 -7.15
CA ILE A 43 4.59 9.04 -8.56
C ILE A 43 4.10 7.58 -8.69
N SER A 44 4.71 6.65 -7.99
CA SER A 44 4.25 5.25 -8.02
C SER A 44 2.84 5.09 -7.43
N GLN A 45 2.51 5.83 -6.37
CA GLN A 45 1.17 5.82 -5.77
C GLN A 45 0.12 6.48 -6.68
N ILE A 46 0.45 7.58 -7.40
CA ILE A 46 -0.42 8.16 -8.44
C ILE A 46 -0.74 7.10 -9.48
N GLY A 47 0.27 6.40 -9.98
CA GLY A 47 0.07 5.30 -10.91
C GLY A 47 -0.90 4.27 -10.36
N TYR A 48 -0.71 3.84 -9.13
CA TYR A 48 -1.57 2.84 -8.51
C TYR A 48 -3.02 3.31 -8.33
N VAL A 49 -3.23 4.57 -7.94
CA VAL A 49 -4.57 5.18 -7.88
C VAL A 49 -5.26 5.17 -9.24
N LEU A 50 -4.53 5.52 -10.31
CA LEU A 50 -5.05 5.44 -11.68
C LEU A 50 -5.40 4.00 -12.08
N GLY A 51 -4.53 3.05 -11.75
CA GLY A 51 -4.79 1.62 -11.95
C GLY A 51 -6.03 1.13 -11.21
N LEU A 52 -6.18 1.50 -9.94
CA LEU A 52 -7.35 1.15 -9.12
C LEU A 52 -8.65 1.77 -9.69
N ALA A 53 -8.61 3.05 -10.05
CA ALA A 53 -9.81 3.76 -10.50
C ALA A 53 -10.29 3.29 -11.86
N PHE A 54 -9.37 3.02 -12.80
CA PHE A 54 -9.70 2.78 -14.19
C PHE A 54 -9.48 1.33 -14.65
N LEU A 55 -8.55 0.59 -14.09
CA LEU A 55 -8.21 -0.75 -14.58
C LEU A 55 -8.80 -1.89 -13.73
N VAL A 56 -9.01 -1.70 -12.42
CA VAL A 56 -9.68 -2.72 -11.59
C VAL A 56 -11.09 -3.05 -12.11
N PRO A 57 -11.94 -2.07 -12.52
CA PRO A 57 -13.25 -2.38 -13.09
C PRO A 57 -13.19 -3.21 -14.37
N LEU A 58 -12.09 -3.20 -15.11
CA LEU A 58 -11.89 -4.07 -16.27
C LEU A 58 -11.81 -5.55 -15.90
N GLY A 59 -11.43 -5.87 -14.66
CA GLY A 59 -11.36 -7.27 -14.19
C GLY A 59 -12.68 -8.04 -14.25
N ASP A 60 -13.81 -7.34 -14.31
CA ASP A 60 -15.14 -7.93 -14.48
C ASP A 60 -15.61 -7.95 -15.95
N LEU A 61 -14.92 -7.21 -16.84
CA LEU A 61 -15.30 -6.98 -18.24
C LEU A 61 -14.42 -7.71 -19.26
N VAL A 62 -13.21 -8.11 -18.86
CA VAL A 62 -12.25 -8.80 -19.75
C VAL A 62 -11.75 -10.10 -19.13
N GLU A 63 -11.13 -10.94 -19.93
CA GLU A 63 -10.57 -12.21 -19.47
C GLU A 63 -9.47 -11.97 -18.42
N ARG A 64 -9.71 -12.46 -17.20
CA ARG A 64 -8.88 -12.13 -16.02
C ARG A 64 -7.47 -12.65 -16.10
N ARG A 65 -7.24 -13.85 -16.68
CA ARG A 65 -5.89 -14.40 -16.84
C ARG A 65 -5.03 -13.50 -17.74
N ALA A 66 -5.57 -13.07 -18.88
CA ALA A 66 -4.85 -12.18 -19.81
C ALA A 66 -4.59 -10.83 -19.14
N LEU A 67 -5.58 -10.27 -18.44
CA LEU A 67 -5.43 -9.00 -17.74
C LEU A 67 -4.31 -9.05 -16.71
N ILE A 68 -4.27 -10.07 -15.86
CA ILE A 68 -3.24 -10.26 -14.82
C ILE A 68 -1.87 -10.45 -15.46
N THR A 69 -1.75 -11.37 -16.41
CA THR A 69 -0.45 -11.71 -16.99
C THR A 69 0.14 -10.56 -17.83
N ASN A 70 -0.70 -9.84 -18.56
CA ASN A 70 -0.26 -8.67 -19.33
C ASN A 70 0.17 -7.52 -18.38
N SER A 71 -0.53 -7.31 -17.26
CA SER A 71 -0.10 -6.35 -16.23
C SER A 71 1.24 -6.72 -15.64
N MET A 72 1.48 -8.00 -15.33
CA MET A 72 2.78 -8.46 -14.82
C MET A 72 3.91 -8.29 -15.83
N LEU A 73 3.65 -8.55 -17.12
CA LEU A 73 4.61 -8.28 -18.18
C LEU A 73 4.90 -6.77 -18.31
N CYS A 74 3.88 -5.93 -18.19
CA CYS A 74 4.05 -4.49 -18.17
C CYS A 74 4.94 -4.04 -16.98
N ILE A 75 4.71 -4.60 -15.78
CA ILE A 75 5.59 -4.35 -14.62
C ILE A 75 7.01 -4.83 -14.92
N ALA A 76 7.19 -6.02 -15.48
CA ALA A 76 8.52 -6.57 -15.80
C ALA A 76 9.30 -5.63 -16.73
N VAL A 77 8.67 -5.16 -17.80
CA VAL A 77 9.29 -4.20 -18.75
C VAL A 77 9.61 -2.88 -18.05
N ALA A 78 8.65 -2.32 -17.29
CA ALA A 78 8.86 -1.05 -16.58
C ALA A 78 9.98 -1.16 -15.52
N GLN A 79 10.08 -2.29 -14.82
CA GLN A 79 11.18 -2.55 -13.88
C GLN A 79 12.53 -2.72 -14.58
N ALA A 80 12.57 -3.34 -15.76
CA ALA A 80 13.78 -3.41 -16.59
C ALA A 80 14.22 -2.01 -17.04
N VAL A 81 13.26 -1.16 -17.43
CA VAL A 81 13.52 0.26 -17.74
C VAL A 81 14.05 1.00 -16.51
N SER A 82 13.46 0.77 -15.32
CA SER A 82 13.94 1.36 -14.06
C SER A 82 15.39 0.94 -13.74
N CYS A 83 15.73 -0.33 -13.96
CA CYS A 83 17.09 -0.85 -13.77
C CYS A 83 18.11 -0.15 -14.72
N ALA A 84 17.74 0.06 -15.98
CA ALA A 84 18.58 0.64 -17.01
C ALA A 84 18.53 2.18 -17.04
N ALA A 85 17.67 2.84 -16.25
CA ALA A 85 17.40 4.27 -16.35
C ALA A 85 18.67 5.13 -16.16
N PRO A 86 19.03 5.98 -17.15
CA PRO A 86 20.17 6.89 -17.04
C PRO A 86 19.85 8.14 -16.24
N GLY A 87 18.57 8.48 -16.06
CA GLY A 87 18.13 9.71 -15.41
C GLY A 87 16.78 9.56 -14.70
N LEU A 88 16.52 10.54 -13.84
CA LEU A 88 15.34 10.56 -12.97
C LEU A 88 14.01 10.52 -13.74
N ALA A 89 13.89 11.26 -14.84
CA ALA A 89 12.64 11.37 -15.60
C ALA A 89 12.18 9.99 -16.13
N LEU A 90 13.11 9.22 -16.74
CA LEU A 90 12.80 7.88 -17.23
C LEU A 90 12.50 6.92 -16.07
N PHE A 91 13.26 7.01 -14.99
CA PHE A 91 13.03 6.21 -13.78
C PHE A 91 11.65 6.49 -13.17
N ALA A 92 11.29 7.76 -13.01
CA ALA A 92 9.99 8.18 -12.48
C ALA A 92 8.82 7.77 -13.40
N GLY A 93 8.98 7.92 -14.72
CA GLY A 93 8.00 7.43 -15.69
C GLY A 93 7.80 5.91 -15.63
N ALA A 94 8.88 5.15 -15.47
CA ALA A 94 8.81 3.70 -15.27
C ALA A 94 8.08 3.34 -13.96
N LEU A 95 8.37 4.06 -12.85
CA LEU A 95 7.65 3.85 -11.57
C LEU A 95 6.16 4.18 -11.68
N LEU A 96 5.78 5.19 -12.45
CA LEU A 96 4.37 5.49 -12.72
C LEU A 96 3.70 4.28 -13.41
N VAL A 97 4.32 3.73 -14.44
CA VAL A 97 3.80 2.56 -15.17
C VAL A 97 3.72 1.34 -14.26
N VAL A 98 4.75 1.09 -13.43
CA VAL A 98 4.72 0.04 -12.39
C VAL A 98 3.53 0.24 -11.46
N GLY A 99 3.32 1.47 -10.98
CA GLY A 99 2.16 1.80 -10.14
C GLY A 99 0.85 1.45 -10.84
N VAL A 100 0.63 1.94 -12.07
CA VAL A 100 -0.59 1.67 -12.84
C VAL A 100 -0.81 0.16 -12.99
N ALA A 101 0.19 -0.60 -13.39
CA ALA A 101 0.04 -2.04 -13.65
C ALA A 101 -0.10 -2.89 -12.37
N THR A 102 0.27 -2.37 -11.20
CA THR A 102 0.13 -3.07 -9.91
C THR A 102 -1.33 -3.33 -9.50
N PHE A 103 -2.32 -2.69 -10.18
CA PHE A 103 -3.75 -2.99 -9.97
C PHE A 103 -4.08 -4.48 -10.09
N ALA A 104 -3.29 -5.27 -10.82
CA ALA A 104 -3.46 -6.71 -10.98
C ALA A 104 -3.57 -7.45 -9.64
N ALA A 105 -2.88 -6.99 -8.58
CA ALA A 105 -2.99 -7.55 -7.24
C ALA A 105 -4.45 -7.53 -6.73
N GLN A 106 -5.22 -6.49 -7.05
CA GLN A 106 -6.63 -6.37 -6.64
C GLN A 106 -7.57 -7.25 -7.49
N VAL A 107 -7.16 -7.65 -8.68
CA VAL A 107 -7.91 -8.59 -9.54
C VAL A 107 -7.65 -10.05 -9.13
N ILE A 108 -6.44 -10.36 -8.64
CA ILE A 108 -6.07 -11.70 -8.19
C ILE A 108 -6.87 -12.12 -6.93
N VAL A 109 -7.13 -11.20 -5.99
CA VAL A 109 -7.84 -11.50 -4.74
C VAL A 109 -9.24 -12.08 -5.01
N PRO A 110 -10.17 -11.42 -5.73
CA PRO A 110 -11.47 -12.01 -6.04
C PRO A 110 -11.36 -13.23 -6.95
N MET A 111 -10.37 -13.31 -7.83
CA MET A 111 -10.14 -14.49 -8.66
C MET A 111 -9.84 -15.73 -7.81
N SER A 112 -9.11 -15.58 -6.71
CA SER A 112 -8.81 -16.70 -5.80
C SER A 112 -10.07 -17.30 -5.18
N SER A 113 -11.06 -16.46 -4.88
CA SER A 113 -12.37 -16.90 -4.39
C SER A 113 -13.17 -17.67 -5.43
N LEU A 114 -13.09 -17.26 -6.70
CA LEU A 114 -13.80 -17.95 -7.80
C LEU A 114 -13.20 -19.32 -8.12
N LEU A 115 -11.90 -19.49 -7.95
CA LEU A 115 -11.18 -20.73 -8.24
C LEU A 115 -11.19 -21.73 -7.08
N ALA A 116 -11.66 -21.33 -5.90
CA ALA A 116 -11.77 -22.19 -4.72
C ALA A 116 -13.16 -22.82 -4.62
N ALA A 117 -13.22 -24.05 -4.08
CA ALA A 117 -14.47 -24.69 -3.72
C ALA A 117 -15.27 -23.81 -2.73
N GLU A 118 -16.59 -23.86 -2.78
CA GLU A 118 -17.48 -22.97 -2.01
C GLU A 118 -17.15 -22.90 -0.50
N PRO A 119 -16.89 -24.01 0.21
CA PRO A 119 -16.54 -23.98 1.63
C PRO A 119 -15.13 -23.42 1.88
N GLU A 120 -14.25 -23.38 0.88
CA GLU A 120 -12.85 -22.93 1.01
C GLU A 120 -12.60 -21.50 0.53
N ARG A 121 -13.60 -20.81 -0.01
CA ARG A 121 -13.48 -19.45 -0.59
C ARG A 121 -12.85 -18.46 0.40
N GLY A 122 -13.31 -18.45 1.63
CA GLY A 122 -12.77 -17.58 2.69
C GLY A 122 -11.31 -17.86 2.99
N LYS A 123 -10.92 -19.13 3.06
CA LYS A 123 -9.54 -19.57 3.27
C LYS A 123 -8.63 -19.17 2.10
N ALA A 124 -9.11 -19.30 0.86
CA ALA A 124 -8.37 -18.92 -0.32
C ALA A 124 -8.08 -17.40 -0.34
N VAL A 125 -9.10 -16.57 -0.10
CA VAL A 125 -8.93 -15.11 0.01
C VAL A 125 -7.98 -14.74 1.15
N GLY A 126 -8.14 -15.35 2.32
CA GLY A 126 -7.25 -15.12 3.47
C GLY A 126 -5.79 -15.45 3.16
N THR A 127 -5.54 -16.57 2.45
CA THR A 127 -4.18 -16.96 2.03
C THR A 127 -3.59 -15.95 1.06
N VAL A 128 -4.36 -15.47 0.08
CA VAL A 128 -3.88 -14.48 -0.90
C VAL A 128 -3.63 -13.13 -0.24
N MET A 129 -4.49 -12.70 0.70
CA MET A 129 -4.27 -11.47 1.48
C MET A 129 -3.05 -11.58 2.39
N SER A 130 -2.77 -12.75 2.97
CA SER A 130 -1.53 -13.00 3.72
C SER A 130 -0.30 -12.86 2.81
N GLY A 131 -0.38 -13.39 1.58
CA GLY A 131 0.66 -13.20 0.57
C GLY A 131 0.88 -11.72 0.23
N LEU A 132 -0.19 -10.95 0.09
CA LEU A 132 -0.13 -9.49 -0.13
C LEU A 132 0.62 -8.80 1.01
N LEU A 133 0.25 -9.06 2.26
CA LEU A 133 0.89 -8.46 3.43
C LEU A 133 2.37 -8.86 3.55
N LEU A 134 2.69 -10.14 3.35
CA LEU A 134 4.08 -10.62 3.34
C LEU A 134 4.88 -9.94 2.22
N GLY A 135 4.29 -9.72 1.05
CA GLY A 135 4.92 -9.00 -0.06
C GLY A 135 5.28 -7.56 0.32
N ILE A 136 4.36 -6.84 0.97
CA ILE A 136 4.61 -5.47 1.46
C ILE A 136 5.77 -5.46 2.47
N LEU A 137 5.78 -6.37 3.42
CA LEU A 137 6.81 -6.44 4.46
C LEU A 137 8.18 -6.83 3.88
N ALA A 138 8.20 -7.93 3.11
CA ALA A 138 9.43 -8.46 2.54
C ALA A 138 10.06 -7.51 1.51
N SER A 139 9.26 -6.73 0.80
CA SER A 139 9.74 -5.84 -0.27
C SER A 139 10.82 -4.87 0.20
N ARG A 140 10.62 -4.24 1.35
CA ARG A 140 11.56 -3.26 1.90
C ARG A 140 12.85 -3.93 2.34
N THR A 141 12.73 -5.06 3.03
CA THR A 141 13.88 -5.83 3.53
C THR A 141 14.71 -6.37 2.36
N LEU A 142 14.06 -7.04 1.38
CA LEU A 142 14.74 -7.57 0.22
C LEU A 142 15.37 -6.47 -0.63
N SER A 143 14.66 -5.36 -0.85
CA SER A 143 15.18 -4.21 -1.58
C SER A 143 16.43 -3.64 -0.89
N GLY A 144 16.40 -3.45 0.42
CA GLY A 144 17.54 -2.95 1.18
C GLY A 144 18.75 -3.89 1.13
N LEU A 145 18.53 -5.20 1.31
CA LEU A 145 19.58 -6.21 1.27
C LEU A 145 20.22 -6.32 -0.13
N ILE A 146 19.41 -6.43 -1.18
CA ILE A 146 19.90 -6.51 -2.56
C ILE A 146 20.65 -5.23 -2.92
N ALA A 147 20.12 -4.06 -2.57
CA ALA A 147 20.78 -2.79 -2.84
C ALA A 147 22.09 -2.62 -2.07
N GLY A 148 22.16 -3.15 -0.85
CA GLY A 148 23.39 -3.13 -0.04
C GLY A 148 24.49 -4.01 -0.62
N ALA A 149 24.14 -5.15 -1.22
CA ALA A 149 25.11 -6.11 -1.77
C ALA A 149 25.47 -5.82 -3.24
N PHE A 150 24.48 -5.45 -4.07
CA PHE A 150 24.63 -5.40 -5.53
C PHE A 150 24.27 -4.04 -6.15
N GLY A 151 23.96 -3.05 -5.30
CA GLY A 151 23.52 -1.73 -5.73
C GLY A 151 22.01 -1.65 -6.07
N TRP A 152 21.50 -0.42 -6.11
CA TRP A 152 20.07 -0.16 -6.25
C TRP A 152 19.47 -0.66 -7.58
N ARG A 153 20.25 -0.67 -8.67
CA ARG A 153 19.79 -1.17 -9.98
C ARG A 153 19.45 -2.66 -9.96
N ALA A 154 20.18 -3.45 -9.19
CA ALA A 154 19.95 -4.89 -9.07
C ALA A 154 18.56 -5.20 -8.48
N VAL A 155 18.02 -4.34 -7.63
CA VAL A 155 16.67 -4.49 -7.07
C VAL A 155 15.61 -4.50 -8.18
N PHE A 156 15.68 -3.51 -9.07
CA PHE A 156 14.73 -3.37 -10.18
C PHE A 156 14.94 -4.44 -11.25
N GLY A 157 16.19 -4.85 -11.51
CA GLY A 157 16.51 -5.98 -12.37
C GLY A 157 15.95 -7.30 -11.85
N ALA A 158 16.15 -7.60 -10.57
CA ALA A 158 15.59 -8.80 -9.92
C ALA A 158 14.06 -8.79 -9.94
N ALA A 159 13.43 -7.62 -9.68
CA ALA A 159 12.00 -7.45 -9.77
C ALA A 159 11.47 -7.70 -11.20
N ALA A 160 12.17 -7.20 -12.22
CA ALA A 160 11.81 -7.45 -13.62
C ALA A 160 11.81 -8.95 -13.96
N LEU A 161 12.86 -9.65 -13.59
CA LEU A 161 12.99 -11.10 -13.81
C LEU A 161 11.90 -11.89 -13.06
N LEU A 162 11.63 -11.53 -11.79
CA LEU A 162 10.59 -12.17 -10.99
C LEU A 162 9.21 -11.98 -11.61
N MET A 163 8.87 -10.75 -12.02
CA MET A 163 7.56 -10.44 -12.61
C MET A 163 7.39 -11.11 -13.97
N PHE A 164 8.43 -11.18 -14.78
CA PHE A 164 8.43 -11.91 -16.05
C PHE A 164 8.20 -13.41 -15.84
N ALA A 165 8.95 -14.03 -14.92
CA ALA A 165 8.80 -15.45 -14.60
C ALA A 165 7.39 -15.77 -14.08
N LEU A 166 6.87 -14.95 -13.16
CA LEU A 166 5.50 -15.10 -12.64
C LEU A 166 4.44 -14.94 -13.73
N ALA A 167 4.60 -13.98 -14.64
CA ALA A 167 3.69 -13.82 -15.77
C ALA A 167 3.61 -15.08 -16.63
N LEU A 168 4.76 -15.71 -16.94
CA LEU A 168 4.81 -16.95 -17.71
C LEU A 168 4.18 -18.13 -16.96
N VAL A 169 4.49 -18.27 -15.67
CA VAL A 169 3.93 -19.34 -14.83
C VAL A 169 2.42 -19.19 -14.74
N LEU A 170 1.90 -17.98 -14.43
CA LEU A 170 0.47 -17.75 -14.32
C LEU A 170 -0.26 -17.92 -15.66
N ARG A 171 0.37 -17.50 -16.76
CA ARG A 171 -0.23 -17.69 -18.10
C ARG A 171 -0.44 -19.16 -18.44
N ARG A 172 0.42 -20.06 -17.93
CA ARG A 172 0.31 -21.51 -18.14
C ARG A 172 -0.59 -22.21 -17.13
N SER A 173 -0.63 -21.72 -15.90
CA SER A 173 -1.28 -22.40 -14.76
C SER A 173 -2.70 -21.92 -14.47
N LEU A 174 -3.04 -20.68 -14.86
CA LEU A 174 -4.37 -20.15 -14.63
C LEU A 174 -5.36 -20.61 -15.70
N PRO A 175 -6.56 -21.05 -15.31
CA PRO A 175 -7.64 -21.28 -16.26
C PRO A 175 -8.09 -19.95 -16.89
N LYS A 176 -8.67 -20.01 -18.08
CA LYS A 176 -9.38 -18.87 -18.66
C LYS A 176 -10.64 -18.64 -17.84
N VAL A 177 -10.81 -17.44 -17.34
CA VAL A 177 -12.02 -17.02 -16.62
C VAL A 177 -12.65 -15.92 -17.44
N GLU A 178 -13.80 -16.23 -18.00
CA GLU A 178 -14.56 -15.29 -18.84
C GLU A 178 -15.12 -14.12 -18.01
N PRO A 179 -15.43 -13.00 -18.67
CA PRO A 179 -16.05 -11.85 -18.03
C PRO A 179 -17.31 -12.25 -17.27
N THR A 180 -17.45 -11.71 -16.05
CA THR A 180 -18.61 -11.97 -15.19
C THR A 180 -19.73 -10.96 -15.37
N SER A 181 -19.50 -9.88 -16.12
CA SER A 181 -20.45 -8.79 -16.32
C SER A 181 -20.53 -8.37 -17.78
N SER A 182 -21.76 -8.17 -18.27
CA SER A 182 -22.05 -7.57 -19.57
C SER A 182 -22.24 -6.04 -19.51
N LEU A 183 -21.99 -5.42 -18.37
CA LEU A 183 -22.18 -3.98 -18.19
C LEU A 183 -21.18 -3.19 -19.07
N ALA A 184 -21.64 -2.11 -19.69
CA ALA A 184 -20.75 -1.19 -20.34
C ALA A 184 -19.79 -0.54 -19.29
N TYR A 185 -18.51 -0.42 -19.61
CA TYR A 185 -17.48 0.14 -18.74
C TYR A 185 -17.87 1.49 -18.10
N ARG A 186 -18.50 2.38 -18.90
CA ARG A 186 -19.00 3.68 -18.38
C ARG A 186 -20.09 3.51 -17.32
N ALA A 187 -20.93 2.49 -17.43
CA ALA A 187 -21.98 2.21 -16.46
C ALA A 187 -21.37 1.70 -15.14
N ALA A 188 -20.32 0.86 -15.20
CA ALA A 188 -19.58 0.41 -14.04
C ALA A 188 -18.95 1.60 -13.28
N LEU A 189 -18.29 2.53 -13.98
CA LEU A 189 -17.73 3.74 -13.36
C LEU A 189 -18.80 4.65 -12.74
N ARG A 190 -19.95 4.84 -13.43
CA ARG A 190 -21.06 5.64 -12.87
C ARG A 190 -21.63 5.01 -11.61
N SER A 191 -21.75 3.69 -11.54
CA SER A 191 -22.25 3.00 -10.35
C SER A 191 -21.34 3.20 -9.12
N ILE A 192 -20.02 3.29 -9.32
CA ILE A 192 -19.07 3.58 -8.25
C ILE A 192 -19.29 5.01 -7.72
N VAL A 193 -19.46 5.99 -8.61
CA VAL A 193 -19.72 7.39 -8.20
C VAL A 193 -21.07 7.51 -7.48
N ALA A 194 -22.10 6.81 -7.94
CA ALA A 194 -23.41 6.76 -7.27
C ALA A 194 -23.29 6.23 -5.84
N LEU A 195 -22.60 5.10 -5.64
CA LEU A 195 -22.34 4.53 -4.31
C LEU A 195 -21.67 5.53 -3.34
N VAL A 196 -20.68 6.28 -3.80
CA VAL A 196 -20.00 7.30 -2.98
C VAL A 196 -20.97 8.42 -2.59
N ARG A 197 -21.86 8.85 -3.50
CA ARG A 197 -22.83 9.91 -3.24
C ARG A 197 -23.94 9.47 -2.27
N GLU A 198 -24.43 8.26 -2.42
CA GLU A 198 -25.56 7.73 -1.67
C GLU A 198 -25.20 7.23 -0.26
N GLN A 199 -23.94 6.78 -0.04
CA GLN A 199 -23.53 6.14 1.20
C GLN A 199 -22.66 7.05 2.09
N PRO A 200 -23.23 7.74 3.09
CA PRO A 200 -22.45 8.62 3.97
C PRO A 200 -21.42 7.87 4.81
N VAL A 201 -21.73 6.61 5.21
CA VAL A 201 -20.77 5.76 5.95
C VAL A 201 -19.57 5.44 5.07
N LEU A 202 -19.76 5.17 3.77
CA LEU A 202 -18.65 4.94 2.84
C LEU A 202 -17.74 6.17 2.76
N ARG A 203 -18.28 7.38 2.60
CA ARG A 203 -17.49 8.63 2.57
C ARG A 203 -16.67 8.83 3.84
N GLN A 204 -17.27 8.56 5.00
CA GLN A 204 -16.57 8.63 6.28
C GLN A 204 -15.40 7.62 6.29
N ARG A 205 -15.65 6.35 5.94
CA ARG A 205 -14.61 5.31 5.93
C ARG A 205 -13.51 5.60 4.89
N MET A 206 -13.85 6.23 3.77
CA MET A 206 -12.88 6.74 2.79
C MET A 206 -11.96 7.79 3.41
N LEU A 207 -12.50 8.75 4.16
CA LEU A 207 -11.70 9.76 4.84
C LEU A 207 -10.75 9.14 5.89
N LEU A 208 -11.28 8.26 6.77
CA LEU A 208 -10.46 7.59 7.78
C LEU A 208 -9.35 6.75 7.14
N GLY A 209 -9.68 6.04 6.05
CA GLY A 209 -8.72 5.25 5.29
C GLY A 209 -7.65 6.13 4.63
N ALA A 210 -8.03 7.25 4.03
CA ALA A 210 -7.12 8.21 3.41
C ALA A 210 -6.12 8.79 4.43
N CYS A 211 -6.60 9.20 5.61
CA CYS A 211 -5.74 9.68 6.70
C CYS A 211 -4.80 8.57 7.20
N SER A 212 -5.30 7.35 7.37
CA SER A 212 -4.51 6.21 7.84
C SER A 212 -3.37 5.86 6.87
N MET A 213 -3.69 5.73 5.57
CA MET A 213 -2.66 5.49 4.53
C MET A 213 -1.74 6.69 4.37
N GLY A 214 -2.24 7.90 4.60
CA GLY A 214 -1.43 9.11 4.65
C GLY A 214 -0.37 9.04 5.73
N CYS A 215 -0.73 8.70 6.97
CA CYS A 215 0.21 8.48 8.07
C CYS A 215 1.25 7.41 7.73
N PHE A 216 0.83 6.28 7.16
CA PHE A 216 1.73 5.23 6.69
C PHE A 216 2.73 5.75 5.65
N SER A 217 2.24 6.50 4.65
CA SER A 217 3.10 7.04 3.59
C SER A 217 4.07 8.09 4.11
N VAL A 218 3.65 8.95 5.04
CA VAL A 218 4.52 9.94 5.71
C VAL A 218 5.70 9.25 6.39
N LEU A 219 5.44 8.23 7.20
CA LEU A 219 6.49 7.47 7.87
C LEU A 219 7.46 6.85 6.86
N TRP A 220 6.95 6.01 5.95
CA TRP A 220 7.80 5.21 5.09
C TRP A 220 8.53 6.02 4.02
N THR A 221 8.03 7.21 3.64
CA THR A 221 8.74 8.13 2.75
C THR A 221 9.91 8.82 3.46
N SER A 222 9.74 9.19 4.73
CA SER A 222 10.76 9.96 5.48
C SER A 222 11.75 9.10 6.26
N LEU A 223 11.38 7.85 6.59
CA LEU A 223 12.20 6.95 7.41
C LEU A 223 13.59 6.71 6.81
N ALA A 224 13.68 6.53 5.49
CA ALA A 224 14.95 6.34 4.80
C ALA A 224 15.88 7.56 4.95
N PHE A 225 15.33 8.77 4.96
CA PHE A 225 16.09 10.00 5.16
C PHE A 225 16.58 10.13 6.61
N LEU A 226 15.73 9.81 7.60
CA LEU A 226 16.12 9.79 9.01
C LEU A 226 17.26 8.80 9.25
N LEU A 227 17.11 7.56 8.78
CA LEU A 227 18.04 6.48 9.05
C LEU A 227 19.36 6.61 8.29
N SER A 228 19.39 7.33 7.16
CA SER A 228 20.62 7.58 6.39
C SER A 228 21.42 8.81 6.83
N GLY A 229 21.04 9.49 7.91
CA GLY A 229 21.78 10.63 8.46
C GLY A 229 21.52 11.97 7.79
N VAL A 230 20.47 12.07 6.94
CA VAL A 230 20.10 13.34 6.31
C VAL A 230 19.74 14.38 7.37
N ARG A 231 20.21 15.64 7.20
CA ARG A 231 20.04 16.76 8.14
C ARG A 231 20.60 16.52 9.55
N GLY A 232 21.73 15.81 9.66
CA GLY A 232 22.41 15.61 10.94
C GLY A 232 21.67 14.70 11.92
N SER A 233 20.85 13.79 11.40
CA SER A 233 20.30 12.70 12.21
C SER A 233 21.44 11.88 12.83
N HIS A 234 21.22 11.34 14.04
CA HIS A 234 22.17 10.45 14.70
C HIS A 234 22.37 9.11 13.99
N TYR A 235 21.43 8.76 13.10
CA TYR A 235 21.47 7.51 12.35
C TYR A 235 22.31 7.66 11.08
N HIS A 236 23.15 6.66 10.78
CA HIS A 236 23.98 6.61 9.57
C HIS A 236 23.97 5.19 9.01
N TYR A 237 22.76 4.65 8.76
CA TYR A 237 22.61 3.27 8.31
C TYR A 237 22.61 3.15 6.78
N GLY A 238 23.23 2.07 6.30
CA GLY A 238 23.15 1.67 4.89
C GLY A 238 21.81 1.04 4.52
N ASN A 239 21.57 0.89 3.21
CA ASN A 239 20.31 0.39 2.66
C ASN A 239 19.86 -0.96 3.26
N ALA A 240 20.79 -1.87 3.53
CA ALA A 240 20.49 -3.18 4.12
C ALA A 240 19.82 -3.03 5.49
N VAL A 241 20.38 -2.21 6.38
CA VAL A 241 19.83 -1.97 7.72
C VAL A 241 18.51 -1.20 7.63
N ILE A 242 18.41 -0.19 6.75
CA ILE A 242 17.16 0.56 6.52
C ILE A 242 16.04 -0.39 6.08
N GLY A 243 16.35 -1.33 5.19
CA GLY A 243 15.40 -2.35 4.73
C GLY A 243 14.89 -3.27 5.86
N LEU A 244 15.73 -3.59 6.85
CA LEU A 244 15.34 -4.44 8.00
C LEU A 244 14.26 -3.81 8.87
N PHE A 245 14.13 -2.47 8.90
CA PHE A 245 13.02 -1.80 9.58
C PHE A 245 11.66 -2.18 8.98
N GLY A 246 11.63 -2.67 7.72
CA GLY A 246 10.43 -3.25 7.12
C GLY A 246 9.85 -4.42 7.94
N LEU A 247 10.69 -5.18 8.66
CA LEU A 247 10.24 -6.29 9.50
C LEU A 247 9.42 -5.82 10.71
N ALA A 248 9.58 -4.58 11.16
CA ALA A 248 8.77 -4.03 12.25
C ALA A 248 7.27 -4.03 11.90
N GLY A 249 6.91 -3.95 10.61
CA GLY A 249 5.53 -4.04 10.14
C GLY A 249 4.85 -5.40 10.36
N ILE A 250 5.60 -6.46 10.72
CA ILE A 250 5.02 -7.77 11.06
C ILE A 250 4.04 -7.66 12.24
N ALA A 251 4.31 -6.77 13.18
CA ALA A 251 3.41 -6.51 14.30
C ALA A 251 2.00 -6.09 13.85
N GLY A 252 1.89 -5.29 12.78
CA GLY A 252 0.62 -4.88 12.20
C GLY A 252 -0.23 -6.05 11.69
N ALA A 253 0.40 -7.09 11.15
CA ALA A 253 -0.31 -8.28 10.66
C ALA A 253 -1.00 -9.05 11.81
N GLY A 254 -0.39 -9.10 13.00
CA GLY A 254 -0.99 -9.70 14.20
C GLY A 254 -2.21 -8.91 14.70
N ALA A 255 -2.12 -7.58 14.69
CA ALA A 255 -3.23 -6.70 15.08
C ALA A 255 -4.45 -6.85 14.18
N ALA A 256 -4.22 -7.08 12.90
CA ALA A 256 -5.27 -7.28 11.92
C ALA A 256 -6.25 -8.39 12.34
N GLN A 257 -5.73 -9.53 12.83
CA GLN A 257 -6.55 -10.65 13.25
C GLN A 257 -7.37 -10.32 14.51
N VAL A 258 -6.77 -9.62 15.47
CA VAL A 258 -7.46 -9.24 16.72
C VAL A 258 -8.56 -8.20 16.43
N ALA A 259 -8.23 -7.18 15.63
CA ALA A 259 -9.18 -6.15 15.22
C ALA A 259 -10.38 -6.74 14.47
N GLY A 260 -10.13 -7.68 13.52
CA GLY A 260 -11.18 -8.38 12.80
C GLY A 260 -12.14 -9.13 13.72
N ARG A 261 -11.62 -9.97 14.62
CA ARG A 261 -12.44 -10.73 15.59
C ARG A 261 -13.29 -9.84 16.50
N LEU A 262 -12.75 -8.72 16.95
CA LEU A 262 -13.48 -7.76 17.80
C LEU A 262 -14.55 -7.01 16.99
N ALA A 263 -14.26 -6.63 15.75
CA ALA A 263 -15.23 -5.99 14.86
C ALA A 263 -16.40 -6.93 14.54
N ASP A 264 -16.12 -8.21 14.29
CA ASP A 264 -17.15 -9.23 14.01
C ASP A 264 -18.07 -9.49 15.21
N ARG A 265 -17.56 -9.32 16.44
CA ARG A 265 -18.34 -9.41 17.69
C ARG A 265 -19.18 -8.17 18.01
N GLY A 266 -19.32 -7.24 17.08
CA GLY A 266 -20.13 -6.02 17.25
C GLY A 266 -19.39 -4.84 17.90
N HIS A 267 -18.11 -4.96 18.23
CA HIS A 267 -17.32 -3.90 18.86
C HIS A 267 -16.64 -2.94 17.82
N GLY A 268 -17.20 -2.81 16.61
CA GLY A 268 -16.60 -2.04 15.50
C GLY A 268 -16.28 -0.57 15.86
N ARG A 269 -17.11 0.08 16.70
CA ARG A 269 -16.84 1.46 17.14
C ARG A 269 -15.61 1.53 18.05
N LEU A 270 -15.50 0.61 19.02
CA LEU A 270 -14.36 0.52 19.93
C LEU A 270 -13.06 0.24 19.16
N VAL A 271 -13.11 -0.70 18.21
CA VAL A 271 -11.95 -1.05 17.35
C VAL A 271 -11.51 0.16 16.53
N THR A 272 -12.43 0.88 15.89
CA THR A 272 -12.09 2.07 15.10
C THR A 272 -11.48 3.16 15.99
N THR A 273 -12.10 3.48 17.13
CA THR A 273 -11.59 4.49 18.07
C THR A 273 -10.21 4.10 18.61
N GLY A 274 -10.05 2.85 19.04
CA GLY A 274 -8.77 2.35 19.55
C GLY A 274 -7.66 2.40 18.49
N ALA A 275 -7.94 1.97 17.25
CA ALA A 275 -6.97 1.99 16.16
C ALA A 275 -6.53 3.42 15.81
N LEU A 276 -7.46 4.39 15.76
CA LEU A 276 -7.14 5.80 15.49
C LEU A 276 -6.37 6.44 16.65
N THR A 277 -6.68 6.08 17.90
CA THR A 277 -5.92 6.54 19.08
C THR A 277 -4.50 5.98 19.06
N VAL A 278 -4.35 4.68 18.78
CA VAL A 278 -3.03 4.02 18.62
C VAL A 278 -2.22 4.69 17.50
N LEU A 279 -2.88 5.02 16.37
CA LEU A 279 -2.24 5.73 15.26
C LEU A 279 -1.75 7.14 15.67
N LEU A 280 -2.51 7.87 16.48
CA LEU A 280 -2.10 9.18 17.00
C LEU A 280 -0.94 9.05 17.99
N VAL A 281 -1.01 8.13 18.94
CA VAL A 281 0.04 7.90 19.95
C VAL A 281 1.36 7.47 19.30
N SER A 282 1.31 6.71 18.21
CA SER A 282 2.51 6.27 17.49
C SER A 282 3.41 7.43 17.05
N TRP A 283 2.85 8.58 16.68
CA TRP A 283 3.61 9.76 16.28
C TRP A 283 4.40 10.40 17.41
N GLY A 284 3.90 10.31 18.65
CA GLY A 284 4.67 10.69 19.84
C GLY A 284 5.89 9.79 20.04
N LEU A 285 5.71 8.46 19.90
CA LEU A 285 6.81 7.50 19.96
C LEU A 285 7.83 7.73 18.83
N LEU A 286 7.36 7.96 17.61
CA LEU A 286 8.22 8.25 16.47
C LEU A 286 9.01 9.54 16.66
N PHE A 287 8.41 10.57 17.24
CA PHE A 287 9.13 11.80 17.57
C PHE A 287 10.26 11.55 18.58
N LEU A 288 10.02 10.78 19.64
CA LEU A 288 11.03 10.38 20.61
C LEU A 288 12.06 9.43 19.99
N GLY A 289 11.66 8.67 18.99
CA GLY A 289 12.51 7.73 18.25
C GLY A 289 13.62 8.39 17.43
N LYS A 290 13.66 9.72 17.30
CA LYS A 290 14.76 10.43 16.63
C LYS A 290 16.13 10.17 17.25
N SER A 291 16.19 9.81 18.54
CA SER A 291 17.40 9.59 19.32
C SER A 291 17.55 8.16 19.88
N SER A 292 16.56 7.29 19.66
CA SER A 292 16.57 5.91 20.16
C SER A 292 15.97 4.94 19.13
N VAL A 293 16.79 4.02 18.64
CA VAL A 293 16.38 2.96 17.69
C VAL A 293 15.26 2.10 18.27
N ILE A 294 15.32 1.75 19.54
CA ILE A 294 14.30 0.91 20.19
C ILE A 294 12.95 1.62 20.17
N VAL A 295 12.92 2.90 20.58
CA VAL A 295 11.69 3.71 20.58
C VAL A 295 11.19 3.91 19.15
N LEU A 296 12.07 4.10 18.18
CA LEU A 296 11.72 4.21 16.76
C LEU A 296 11.03 2.93 16.26
N VAL A 297 11.62 1.75 16.52
CA VAL A 297 11.05 0.46 16.14
C VAL A 297 9.68 0.25 16.79
N VAL A 298 9.55 0.54 18.09
CA VAL A 298 8.25 0.45 18.78
C VAL A 298 7.25 1.42 18.16
N GLY A 299 7.65 2.65 17.84
CA GLY A 299 6.80 3.63 17.17
C GLY A 299 6.30 3.15 15.80
N ILE A 300 7.17 2.51 14.99
CA ILE A 300 6.80 1.90 13.70
C ILE A 300 5.79 0.78 13.91
N MET A 301 6.04 -0.12 14.87
CA MET A 301 5.13 -1.23 15.19
C MET A 301 3.75 -0.72 15.62
N VAL A 302 3.70 0.29 16.49
CA VAL A 302 2.46 0.89 16.99
C VAL A 302 1.72 1.62 15.86
N LEU A 303 2.42 2.30 14.95
CA LEU A 303 1.81 2.92 13.77
C LEU A 303 1.17 1.86 12.88
N ASP A 304 1.88 0.80 12.55
CA ASP A 304 1.36 -0.27 11.69
C ASP A 304 0.15 -0.98 12.33
N LEU A 305 0.15 -1.16 13.67
CA LEU A 305 -1.02 -1.63 14.42
C LEU A 305 -2.23 -0.71 14.20
N GLY A 306 -2.06 0.61 14.33
CA GLY A 306 -3.12 1.60 14.11
C GLY A 306 -3.63 1.61 12.66
N VAL A 307 -2.72 1.55 11.68
CA VAL A 307 -3.05 1.52 10.25
C VAL A 307 -3.85 0.27 9.91
N GLN A 308 -3.38 -0.91 10.28
CA GLN A 308 -4.05 -2.18 9.98
C GLN A 308 -5.38 -2.32 10.72
N GLY A 309 -5.44 -1.90 12.00
CA GLY A 309 -6.68 -1.88 12.76
C GLY A 309 -7.75 -0.99 12.11
N THR A 310 -7.36 0.21 11.66
CA THR A 310 -8.24 1.13 10.92
C THR A 310 -8.69 0.53 9.60
N GLN A 311 -7.76 -0.06 8.83
CA GLN A 311 -8.05 -0.68 7.53
C GLN A 311 -9.10 -1.78 7.65
N ILE A 312 -8.91 -2.71 8.59
CA ILE A 312 -9.82 -3.84 8.79
C ILE A 312 -11.19 -3.38 9.28
N SER A 313 -11.21 -2.47 10.27
CA SER A 313 -12.47 -1.90 10.76
C SER A 313 -13.25 -1.20 9.65
N ASN A 314 -12.56 -0.46 8.75
CA ASN A 314 -13.19 0.20 7.62
C ASN A 314 -13.72 -0.82 6.61
N GLN A 315 -12.95 -1.84 6.25
CA GLN A 315 -13.38 -2.88 5.30
C GLN A 315 -14.57 -3.66 5.85
N THR A 316 -14.56 -4.06 7.12
CA THR A 316 -15.71 -4.74 7.75
C THR A 316 -16.97 -3.87 7.69
N ALA A 317 -16.86 -2.56 7.97
CA ALA A 317 -18.00 -1.66 7.93
C ALA A 317 -18.56 -1.47 6.50
N ILE A 318 -17.71 -1.26 5.49
CA ILE A 318 -18.17 -1.07 4.11
C ILE A 318 -18.75 -2.34 3.48
N TYR A 319 -18.26 -3.52 3.85
CA TYR A 319 -18.78 -4.79 3.34
C TYR A 319 -20.19 -5.11 3.83
N ARG A 320 -20.57 -4.59 5.01
CA ARG A 320 -21.94 -4.70 5.51
C ARG A 320 -22.93 -3.80 4.75
N LEU A 321 -22.46 -2.68 4.17
CA LEU A 321 -23.32 -1.77 3.40
C LEU A 321 -23.78 -2.36 2.06
N ALA A 322 -22.96 -3.19 1.44
CA ALA A 322 -23.28 -3.76 0.12
C ALA A 322 -22.72 -5.19 0.00
N PRO A 323 -23.39 -6.19 0.64
CA PRO A 323 -22.92 -7.58 0.63
C PRO A 323 -22.76 -8.15 -0.79
N ASP A 324 -23.66 -7.78 -1.71
CA ASP A 324 -23.69 -8.25 -3.10
C ASP A 324 -22.83 -7.41 -4.05
N ALA A 325 -22.25 -6.30 -3.57
CA ALA A 325 -21.46 -5.37 -4.38
C ALA A 325 -20.06 -5.09 -3.77
N ARG A 326 -19.46 -6.07 -3.08
CA ARG A 326 -18.20 -5.92 -2.37
C ARG A 326 -17.07 -5.37 -3.23
N SER A 327 -16.91 -5.85 -4.47
CA SER A 327 -15.90 -5.35 -5.39
C SER A 327 -16.11 -3.86 -5.72
N ARG A 328 -17.37 -3.48 -6.01
CA ARG A 328 -17.73 -2.11 -6.38
C ARG A 328 -17.58 -1.11 -5.24
N ILE A 329 -17.86 -1.51 -3.98
CA ILE A 329 -17.70 -0.63 -2.82
C ILE A 329 -16.23 -0.53 -2.36
N THR A 330 -15.41 -1.57 -2.60
CA THR A 330 -14.00 -1.57 -2.26
C THR A 330 -13.20 -0.63 -3.15
N THR A 331 -13.53 -0.52 -4.44
CA THR A 331 -12.81 0.32 -5.39
C THR A 331 -12.70 1.78 -4.95
N PRO A 332 -13.80 2.53 -4.67
CA PRO A 332 -13.69 3.93 -4.25
C PRO A 332 -13.00 4.09 -2.89
N TYR A 333 -13.20 3.13 -1.99
CA TYR A 333 -12.49 3.12 -0.71
C TYR A 333 -10.97 3.02 -0.90
N MET A 334 -10.50 2.08 -1.73
CA MET A 334 -9.07 1.89 -2.00
C MET A 334 -8.47 3.07 -2.79
N VAL A 335 -9.23 3.66 -3.71
CA VAL A 335 -8.83 4.89 -4.41
C VAL A 335 -8.61 6.02 -3.41
N ALA A 336 -9.56 6.26 -2.50
CA ALA A 336 -9.41 7.30 -1.47
C ALA A 336 -8.26 7.00 -0.51
N TYR A 337 -8.10 5.74 -0.11
CA TYR A 337 -7.02 5.25 0.74
C TYR A 337 -5.65 5.62 0.16
N PHE A 338 -5.39 5.27 -1.11
CA PHE A 338 -4.11 5.59 -1.75
C PHE A 338 -3.98 7.05 -2.18
N LEU A 339 -5.08 7.77 -2.46
CA LEU A 339 -5.05 9.22 -2.67
C LEU A 339 -4.54 9.96 -1.43
N GLY A 340 -4.99 9.56 -0.22
CA GLY A 340 -4.47 10.10 1.03
C GLY A 340 -2.96 9.85 1.18
N GLY A 341 -2.51 8.62 0.89
CA GLY A 341 -1.09 8.29 0.85
C GLY A 341 -0.31 9.14 -0.14
N THR A 342 -0.83 9.29 -1.35
CA THR A 342 -0.24 10.11 -2.43
C THR A 342 -0.10 11.58 -2.02
N ALA A 343 -1.18 12.17 -1.51
CA ALA A 343 -1.18 13.59 -1.13
C ALA A 343 -0.17 13.90 -0.02
N LEU A 344 -0.11 13.03 1.00
CA LEU A 344 0.82 13.25 2.11
C LEU A 344 2.26 12.88 1.77
N SER A 345 2.50 11.83 0.98
CA SER A 345 3.86 11.52 0.53
C SER A 345 4.46 12.64 -0.35
N ALA A 346 3.62 13.34 -1.13
CA ALA A 346 4.05 14.44 -1.99
C ALA A 346 4.72 15.58 -1.23
N VAL A 347 4.20 15.91 -0.04
CA VAL A 347 4.73 17.00 0.79
C VAL A 347 5.82 16.53 1.76
N THR A 348 5.87 15.24 2.08
CA THR A 348 6.75 14.69 3.13
C THR A 348 8.22 14.91 2.85
N GLY A 349 8.67 14.66 1.61
CA GLY A 349 10.08 14.82 1.24
C GLY A 349 10.55 16.27 1.32
N ALA A 350 9.72 17.22 0.85
CA ALA A 350 9.99 18.64 0.94
C ALA A 350 9.98 19.13 2.39
N LEU A 351 9.01 18.69 3.19
CA LEU A 351 8.88 19.02 4.60
C LEU A 351 10.09 18.50 5.40
N TYR A 352 10.52 17.25 5.14
CA TYR A 352 11.73 16.71 5.76
C TYR A 352 12.98 17.53 5.38
N ALA A 353 13.09 17.94 4.12
CA ALA A 353 14.20 18.76 3.64
C ALA A 353 14.21 20.17 4.26
N ALA A 354 13.04 20.76 4.53
CA ALA A 354 12.92 22.09 5.14
C ALA A 354 13.14 22.07 6.66
N ASP A 355 12.40 21.21 7.39
CA ASP A 355 12.25 21.28 8.84
C ASP A 355 12.60 19.98 9.57
N GLY A 356 12.98 18.93 8.84
CA GLY A 356 13.47 17.66 9.38
C GLY A 356 12.36 16.76 9.97
N TRP A 357 12.81 15.82 10.82
CA TRP A 357 11.96 14.76 11.37
C TRP A 357 10.81 15.25 12.25
N GLY A 358 11.04 16.32 13.02
CA GLY A 358 10.02 16.89 13.92
C GLY A 358 8.78 17.38 13.15
N ALA A 359 8.98 18.08 12.04
CA ALA A 359 7.89 18.57 11.20
C ALA A 359 7.10 17.42 10.54
N VAL A 360 7.81 16.36 10.13
CA VAL A 360 7.16 15.14 9.62
C VAL A 360 6.29 14.47 10.68
N CYS A 361 6.77 14.38 11.91
CA CYS A 361 5.97 13.85 13.03
C CYS A 361 4.72 14.71 13.32
N LEU A 362 4.83 16.03 13.21
CA LEU A 362 3.68 16.95 13.37
C LEU A 362 2.66 16.77 12.24
N LEU A 363 3.10 16.61 10.99
CA LEU A 363 2.22 16.31 9.86
C LEU A 363 1.45 15.01 10.09
N GLY A 364 2.13 13.96 10.51
CA GLY A 364 1.52 12.67 10.78
C GLY A 364 0.57 12.71 11.98
N ALA A 365 0.97 13.34 13.09
CA ALA A 365 0.11 13.52 14.27
C ALA A 365 -1.13 14.36 13.97
N GLY A 366 -0.98 15.46 13.22
CA GLY A 366 -2.11 16.29 12.77
C GLY A 366 -3.10 15.51 11.91
N THR A 367 -2.57 14.69 10.97
CA THR A 367 -3.42 13.82 10.12
C THR A 367 -4.17 12.77 10.95
N ALA A 368 -3.50 12.12 11.90
CA ALA A 368 -4.12 11.15 12.79
C ALA A 368 -5.18 11.80 13.68
N LEU A 369 -4.91 13.01 14.19
CA LEU A 369 -5.85 13.79 15.01
C LEU A 369 -7.09 14.18 14.19
N ILE A 370 -6.92 14.67 12.96
CA ILE A 370 -8.04 14.99 12.06
C ILE A 370 -8.93 13.76 11.85
N SER A 371 -8.32 12.60 11.63
CA SER A 371 -9.04 11.33 11.47
C SER A 371 -9.84 10.97 12.72
N LEU A 372 -9.23 11.07 13.90
CA LEU A 372 -9.89 10.76 15.19
C LEU A 372 -11.04 11.73 15.48
N VAL A 373 -10.83 13.04 15.29
CA VAL A 373 -11.85 14.06 15.48
C VAL A 373 -13.02 13.86 14.51
N ALA A 374 -12.74 13.64 13.22
CA ALA A 374 -13.78 13.36 12.22
C ALA A 374 -14.59 12.11 12.57
N TRP A 375 -13.96 11.08 13.13
CA TRP A 375 -14.64 9.88 13.62
C TRP A 375 -15.54 10.18 14.81
N LEU A 376 -15.05 10.87 15.82
CA LEU A 376 -15.80 11.17 17.05
C LEU A 376 -16.96 12.14 16.79
N ALA A 377 -16.77 13.14 15.91
CA ALA A 377 -17.79 14.14 15.57
C ALA A 377 -18.92 13.60 14.69
N SER A 378 -18.70 12.50 13.96
CA SER A 378 -19.65 12.05 12.93
C SER A 378 -20.98 11.53 13.45
N GLY A 379 -21.10 11.12 14.72
CA GLY A 379 -22.32 10.56 15.29
C GLY A 379 -22.90 9.33 14.56
N LEU A 380 -22.30 8.94 13.40
CA LEU A 380 -22.74 7.81 12.59
C LEU A 380 -22.54 6.51 13.37
N ARG A 381 -23.64 5.82 13.67
CA ARG A 381 -23.57 4.47 14.25
C ARG A 381 -23.02 3.53 13.17
N PRO A 382 -22.08 2.63 13.50
CA PRO A 382 -21.72 1.55 12.60
C PRO A 382 -23.01 0.74 12.35
N ALA A 383 -23.31 0.48 11.07
CA ALA A 383 -24.40 -0.40 10.67
C ALA A 383 -24.12 -1.84 11.12
#